data_b60984aa60d4e2ca4cddde418e67a959
#
_entry.id   b60984aa60d4e2ca4cddde418e67a959
#
_cell.length_a   1.000
_cell.length_b   1.000
_cell.length_c   1.000
_cell.angle_alpha   90.00
_cell.angle_beta   90.00
_cell.angle_gamma   90.00
#
_symmetry.space_group_name_H-M   'P 1'
#
loop_
_entity.id
_entity.type
_entity.pdbx_description
1 polymer ?
#
loop_
_entity_poly.entity_id
_entity_poly.type
_entity_poly.pdbx_seq_one_letter_code
_entity_poly.pdbx_strand_id
1 'polypeptide(L)'
;MNACPPLPSWNLGREKGTVDQSEYIVELRGITKKFPGVVALRNMSLAIRPGEIHGLIGENGAGKSTLIKVLTGVHKPEEGEIYVRGEQKRFSSPIDSREAGIACVYQELNIVKLLSVTDNIFMGHTIRKKNGLLDYARMDQEARILLDALGHPEVDVHTEAGKLGMGLQQMVEIAKCLSLNAKLIIMDEPTSSLGEREVEQLMQTVRGLKEKGIAILFVSHKLEELFELCDRVTVIRDGEHICTDDIGNFTNESLIQAMVGRSLDNLYPKEFGTKGPVFLEARNLNSAGVLRDVSFKAYGGQVLGFAGLVGAGRTETMRALFGADPLDSGEIYIQGQKVNIRSPKDAIRKKVAFLTEDRKGQGLVLSQAVDTNLILA
;
A
#
# COMPACT_ATOMS: atom_id res chain seq x y z
N MET A 1 -4.40 28.57 15.29
CA MET A 1 -5.47 27.84 14.55
C MET A 1 -5.38 28.31 13.09
N ASN A 2 -4.48 27.71 12.32
CA ASN A 2 -4.47 27.95 10.88
C ASN A 2 -5.34 26.88 10.26
N ALA A 3 -6.60 27.22 10.01
CA ALA A 3 -7.47 26.37 9.19
C ALA A 3 -6.84 26.23 7.81
N CYS A 4 -6.84 25.01 7.28
CA CYS A 4 -6.45 24.73 5.91
C CYS A 4 -7.19 25.71 4.96
N PRO A 5 -6.52 26.41 4.04
CA PRO A 5 -7.20 27.35 3.17
C PRO A 5 -8.29 26.62 2.39
N PRO A 6 -9.49 27.21 2.23
CA PRO A 6 -10.53 26.62 1.40
C PRO A 6 -10.01 26.50 -0.02
N LEU A 7 -10.38 25.40 -0.72
CA LEU A 7 -10.17 25.31 -2.15
C LEU A 7 -10.62 26.62 -2.83
N PRO A 8 -9.90 27.09 -3.86
CA PRO A 8 -10.41 28.17 -4.69
C PRO A 8 -11.83 27.78 -5.10
N SER A 9 -12.79 28.62 -4.77
CA SER A 9 -14.21 28.41 -5.04
C SER A 9 -14.36 28.06 -6.52
N TRP A 10 -14.60 26.78 -6.81
CA TRP A 10 -14.93 26.32 -8.15
C TRP A 10 -16.27 26.93 -8.51
N ASN A 11 -16.23 28.10 -9.14
CA ASN A 11 -17.41 28.73 -9.70
C ASN A 11 -17.98 27.80 -10.78
N LEU A 12 -19.09 27.14 -10.47
CA LEU A 12 -19.92 26.34 -11.38
C LEU A 12 -20.51 27.16 -12.54
N GLY A 13 -19.98 28.33 -12.81
CA GLY A 13 -20.41 29.25 -13.85
C GLY A 13 -19.22 29.95 -14.50
N ARG A 14 -18.35 29.23 -15.20
CA ARG A 14 -17.45 29.85 -16.17
C ARG A 14 -17.89 29.52 -17.58
N GLU A 15 -18.24 30.58 -18.28
CA GLU A 15 -18.30 30.65 -19.74
C GLU A 15 -17.05 30.02 -20.36
N LYS A 16 -17.19 29.44 -21.56
CA LYS A 16 -16.11 28.83 -22.37
C LYS A 16 -15.00 29.82 -22.67
N GLY A 17 -14.16 30.06 -21.66
CA GLY A 17 -12.85 30.69 -21.83
C GLY A 17 -11.82 29.57 -21.95
N THR A 18 -10.98 29.65 -22.96
CA THR A 18 -9.80 28.79 -23.21
C THR A 18 -8.96 28.67 -21.95
N VAL A 19 -9.19 27.61 -21.17
CA VAL A 19 -8.34 27.19 -20.07
C VAL A 19 -7.07 26.65 -20.73
N ASP A 20 -5.92 27.17 -20.33
CA ASP A 20 -4.61 26.64 -20.72
C ASP A 20 -4.61 25.13 -20.44
N GLN A 21 -4.59 24.31 -21.51
CA GLN A 21 -4.87 22.85 -21.47
C GLN A 21 -3.77 22.02 -20.82
N SER A 22 -2.78 22.67 -20.18
CA SER A 22 -1.54 22.05 -19.73
C SER A 22 -1.31 22.03 -18.21
N GLU A 23 -2.19 22.62 -17.39
CA GLU A 23 -1.93 22.79 -15.95
C GLU A 23 -1.95 21.47 -15.18
N TYR A 24 -2.86 20.51 -15.55
CA TYR A 24 -3.00 19.23 -14.85
C TYR A 24 -2.89 18.04 -15.81
N ILE A 25 -2.12 17.03 -15.38
CA ILE A 25 -2.02 15.75 -16.10
C ILE A 25 -3.29 14.93 -15.90
N VAL A 26 -3.83 14.96 -14.68
CA VAL A 26 -5.10 14.31 -14.32
C VAL A 26 -5.87 15.22 -13.37
N GLU A 27 -7.17 15.33 -13.60
CA GLU A 27 -8.08 16.06 -12.74
C GLU A 27 -9.38 15.28 -12.55
N LEU A 28 -9.78 15.12 -11.32
CA LEU A 28 -11.06 14.54 -10.89
C LEU A 28 -11.91 15.65 -10.33
N ARG A 29 -13.16 15.73 -10.79
CA ARG A 29 -14.13 16.75 -10.34
C ARG A 29 -15.39 16.08 -9.83
N GLY A 30 -15.67 16.25 -8.54
CA GLY A 30 -16.93 15.85 -7.93
C GLY A 30 -17.21 14.35 -7.98
N ILE A 31 -16.19 13.51 -7.91
CA ILE A 31 -16.33 12.05 -8.02
C ILE A 31 -17.13 11.50 -6.83
N THR A 32 -18.24 10.84 -7.14
CA THR A 32 -19.05 10.12 -6.16
C THR A 32 -19.08 8.63 -6.53
N LYS A 33 -18.76 7.77 -5.55
CA LYS A 33 -18.80 6.32 -5.69
C LYS A 33 -19.58 5.68 -4.55
N LYS A 34 -20.61 4.91 -4.92
CA LYS A 34 -21.50 4.21 -3.98
C LYS A 34 -21.33 2.70 -4.11
N PHE A 35 -21.38 2.00 -2.99
CA PHE A 35 -21.50 0.56 -2.92
C PHE A 35 -22.74 0.23 -2.06
N PRO A 36 -23.27 -1.01 -2.10
CA PRO A 36 -24.39 -1.39 -1.24
C PRO A 36 -24.09 -1.07 0.23
N GLY A 37 -24.89 -0.17 0.81
CA GLY A 37 -24.78 0.23 2.23
C GLY A 37 -23.73 1.30 2.55
N VAL A 38 -22.89 1.77 1.58
CA VAL A 38 -21.87 2.77 1.86
C VAL A 38 -21.59 3.71 0.69
N VAL A 39 -21.40 5.00 1.00
CA VAL A 39 -20.86 5.99 0.04
C VAL A 39 -19.34 6.05 0.28
N ALA A 40 -18.56 5.45 -0.61
CA ALA A 40 -17.12 5.35 -0.45
C ALA A 40 -16.36 6.59 -0.90
N LEU A 41 -16.92 7.36 -1.86
CA LEU A 41 -16.44 8.69 -2.25
C LEU A 41 -17.66 9.61 -2.40
N ARG A 42 -17.54 10.83 -1.88
CA ARG A 42 -18.57 11.86 -1.94
C ARG A 42 -17.97 13.16 -2.43
N ASN A 43 -18.36 13.58 -3.63
CA ASN A 43 -17.91 14.83 -4.25
C ASN A 43 -16.38 15.03 -4.20
N MET A 44 -15.63 13.95 -4.38
CA MET A 44 -14.16 13.93 -4.27
C MET A 44 -13.53 14.61 -5.49
N SER A 45 -12.61 15.53 -5.24
CA SER A 45 -11.83 16.20 -6.28
C SER A 45 -10.33 16.07 -6.02
N LEU A 46 -9.55 15.92 -7.10
CA LEU A 46 -8.11 15.77 -7.07
C LEU A 46 -7.52 16.34 -8.35
N ALA A 47 -6.42 17.08 -8.26
CA ALA A 47 -5.74 17.61 -9.43
C ALA A 47 -4.22 17.44 -9.29
N ILE A 48 -3.59 16.76 -10.24
CA ILE A 48 -2.17 16.40 -10.27
C ILE A 48 -1.49 17.11 -11.43
N ARG A 49 -0.38 17.80 -11.19
CA ARG A 49 0.40 18.50 -12.21
C ARG A 49 1.38 17.57 -12.92
N PRO A 50 1.80 17.86 -14.16
CA PRO A 50 2.89 17.14 -14.81
C PRO A 50 4.19 17.20 -14.00
N GLY A 51 4.88 16.06 -13.84
CA GLY A 51 6.14 16.00 -13.09
C GLY A 51 6.01 16.32 -11.60
N GLU A 52 4.80 16.22 -11.03
CA GLU A 52 4.55 16.40 -9.60
C GLU A 52 4.56 15.05 -8.89
N ILE A 53 5.14 14.99 -7.69
CA ILE A 53 4.88 13.90 -6.75
C ILE A 53 3.80 14.37 -5.81
N HIS A 54 2.58 13.88 -6.02
CA HIS A 54 1.40 14.23 -5.26
C HIS A 54 1.09 13.17 -4.20
N GLY A 55 1.11 13.55 -2.94
CA GLY A 55 0.74 12.66 -1.83
C GLY A 55 -0.77 12.51 -1.70
N LEU A 56 -1.26 11.31 -1.45
CA LEU A 56 -2.65 11.06 -1.04
C LEU A 56 -2.66 10.39 0.32
N ILE A 57 -3.22 11.06 1.32
CA ILE A 57 -3.25 10.57 2.69
C ILE A 57 -4.65 10.60 3.29
N GLY A 58 -4.90 9.70 4.23
CA GLY A 58 -6.15 9.58 4.98
C GLY A 58 -6.15 8.29 5.79
N GLU A 59 -7.06 8.17 6.75
CA GLU A 59 -7.21 6.95 7.56
C GLU A 59 -7.57 5.72 6.71
N ASN A 60 -7.46 4.53 7.31
CA ASN A 60 -7.95 3.31 6.69
C ASN A 60 -9.48 3.40 6.52
N GLY A 61 -9.95 3.10 5.31
CA GLY A 61 -11.37 3.27 4.97
C GLY A 61 -11.75 4.68 4.48
N ALA A 62 -10.83 5.66 4.47
CA ALA A 62 -11.10 7.01 3.99
C ALA A 62 -11.47 7.12 2.49
N GLY A 63 -11.35 6.03 1.71
CA GLY A 63 -11.70 6.02 0.29
C GLY A 63 -10.51 6.02 -0.67
N LYS A 64 -9.25 6.04 -0.20
CA LYS A 64 -8.04 6.07 -1.04
C LYS A 64 -8.03 5.00 -2.13
N SER A 65 -8.18 3.73 -1.74
CA SER A 65 -8.17 2.62 -2.70
C SER A 65 -9.38 2.64 -3.65
N THR A 66 -10.51 3.21 -3.24
CA THR A 66 -11.66 3.43 -4.13
C THR A 66 -11.34 4.49 -5.17
N LEU A 67 -10.69 5.59 -4.78
CA LEU A 67 -10.24 6.65 -5.68
C LEU A 67 -9.25 6.10 -6.72
N ILE A 68 -8.27 5.30 -6.28
CA ILE A 68 -7.32 4.61 -7.16
C ILE A 68 -8.07 3.73 -8.17
N LYS A 69 -9.05 2.95 -7.72
CA LYS A 69 -9.84 2.07 -8.58
C LYS A 69 -10.72 2.84 -9.58
N VAL A 70 -11.14 4.06 -9.25
CA VAL A 70 -11.82 4.97 -10.21
C VAL A 70 -10.80 5.47 -11.23
N LEU A 71 -9.62 5.95 -10.81
CA LEU A 71 -8.56 6.41 -11.70
C LEU A 71 -8.04 5.31 -12.63
N THR A 72 -7.96 4.08 -12.15
CA THR A 72 -7.51 2.92 -12.94
C THR A 72 -8.61 2.26 -13.76
N GLY A 73 -9.84 2.82 -13.77
CA GLY A 73 -10.96 2.31 -14.58
C GLY A 73 -11.58 0.99 -14.07
N VAL A 74 -11.18 0.51 -12.88
CA VAL A 74 -11.77 -0.67 -12.23
C VAL A 74 -13.19 -0.38 -11.74
N HIS A 75 -13.41 0.84 -11.23
CA HIS A 75 -14.74 1.29 -10.80
C HIS A 75 -15.21 2.50 -11.63
N LYS A 76 -16.45 2.46 -12.07
CA LYS A 76 -17.12 3.63 -12.66
C LYS A 76 -17.72 4.47 -11.53
N PRO A 77 -17.46 5.78 -11.49
CA PRO A 77 -18.15 6.67 -10.58
C PRO A 77 -19.63 6.81 -11.01
N GLU A 78 -20.52 7.08 -10.06
CA GLU A 78 -21.91 7.40 -10.32
C GLU A 78 -22.07 8.87 -10.75
N GLU A 79 -21.20 9.76 -10.20
CA GLU A 79 -21.23 11.19 -10.48
C GLU A 79 -19.81 11.72 -10.61
N GLY A 80 -19.65 12.85 -11.29
CA GLY A 80 -18.37 13.53 -11.46
C GLY A 80 -17.71 13.23 -12.80
N GLU A 81 -16.57 13.86 -13.01
CA GLU A 81 -15.85 13.86 -14.28
C GLU A 81 -14.37 13.61 -14.08
N ILE A 82 -13.76 12.92 -15.04
CA ILE A 82 -12.32 12.64 -15.09
C ILE A 82 -11.78 13.37 -16.31
N TYR A 83 -10.72 14.16 -16.10
CA TYR A 83 -9.99 14.81 -17.17
C TYR A 83 -8.55 14.30 -17.19
N VAL A 84 -8.03 14.03 -18.39
CA VAL A 84 -6.62 13.71 -18.63
C VAL A 84 -6.09 14.70 -19.64
N ARG A 85 -5.11 15.50 -19.27
CA ARG A 85 -4.55 16.59 -20.08
C ARG A 85 -5.60 17.53 -20.66
N GLY A 86 -6.59 17.89 -19.81
CA GLY A 86 -7.69 18.77 -20.20
C GLY A 86 -8.82 18.12 -21.01
N GLU A 87 -8.65 16.88 -21.46
CA GLU A 87 -9.71 16.14 -22.18
C GLU A 87 -10.54 15.31 -21.21
N GLN A 88 -11.85 15.43 -21.27
CA GLN A 88 -12.75 14.59 -20.50
C GLN A 88 -12.67 13.14 -20.98
N LYS A 89 -12.40 12.22 -20.06
CA LYS A 89 -12.32 10.79 -20.32
C LYS A 89 -13.36 10.03 -19.50
N ARG A 90 -13.81 8.90 -20.04
CA ARG A 90 -14.67 7.94 -19.33
C ARG A 90 -14.03 6.58 -19.40
N PHE A 91 -13.56 6.08 -18.27
CA PHE A 91 -12.98 4.76 -18.18
C PHE A 91 -14.07 3.70 -17.98
N SER A 92 -14.10 2.74 -18.89
CA SER A 92 -14.99 1.57 -18.83
C SER A 92 -14.24 0.32 -18.37
N SER A 93 -12.93 0.36 -18.49
CA SER A 93 -12.02 -0.73 -18.16
C SER A 93 -10.64 -0.19 -17.76
N PRO A 94 -9.78 -1.00 -17.12
CA PRO A 94 -8.39 -0.64 -16.85
C PRO A 94 -7.55 -0.41 -18.12
N ILE A 95 -7.98 -0.92 -19.28
CA ILE A 95 -7.32 -0.68 -20.55
C ILE A 95 -7.45 0.79 -20.93
N ASP A 96 -8.64 1.36 -20.80
CA ASP A 96 -8.91 2.77 -21.14
C ASP A 96 -8.04 3.73 -20.34
N SER A 97 -7.86 3.44 -19.04
CA SER A 97 -7.00 4.22 -18.15
C SER A 97 -5.52 4.13 -18.57
N ARG A 98 -5.05 2.91 -18.91
CA ARG A 98 -3.69 2.69 -19.41
C ARG A 98 -3.42 3.40 -20.74
N GLU A 99 -4.36 3.35 -21.66
CA GLU A 99 -4.27 4.07 -22.95
C GLU A 99 -4.27 5.59 -22.75
N ALA A 100 -4.90 6.09 -21.71
CA ALA A 100 -4.82 7.48 -21.31
C ALA A 100 -3.49 7.86 -20.63
N GLY A 101 -2.60 6.88 -20.40
CA GLY A 101 -1.28 7.08 -19.80
C GLY A 101 -1.27 7.03 -18.27
N ILE A 102 -2.25 6.38 -17.65
CA ILE A 102 -2.31 6.15 -16.20
C ILE A 102 -1.96 4.70 -15.91
N ALA A 103 -0.92 4.45 -15.11
CA ALA A 103 -0.55 3.13 -14.64
C ALA A 103 -0.54 3.07 -13.11
N CYS A 104 -0.61 1.86 -12.54
CA CYS A 104 -0.67 1.67 -11.10
C CYS A 104 0.25 0.54 -10.65
N VAL A 105 1.07 0.82 -9.65
CA VAL A 105 1.78 -0.17 -8.83
C VAL A 105 0.93 -0.35 -7.57
N TYR A 106 0.35 -1.52 -7.41
CA TYR A 106 -0.52 -1.84 -6.28
C TYR A 106 0.29 -2.28 -5.07
N GLN A 107 -0.30 -2.17 -3.88
CA GLN A 107 0.26 -2.63 -2.61
C GLN A 107 0.68 -4.11 -2.65
N GLU A 108 -0.15 -4.96 -3.24
CA GLU A 108 0.22 -6.34 -3.59
C GLU A 108 0.73 -6.37 -5.03
N LEU A 109 1.99 -6.72 -5.23
CA LEU A 109 2.59 -6.74 -6.55
C LEU A 109 1.88 -7.74 -7.47
N ASN A 110 1.56 -7.29 -8.69
CA ASN A 110 0.91 -8.11 -9.72
C ASN A 110 1.95 -8.89 -10.54
N ILE A 111 2.93 -9.48 -9.85
CA ILE A 111 4.01 -10.27 -10.44
C ILE A 111 3.58 -11.73 -10.59
N VAL A 112 3.71 -12.27 -11.80
CA VAL A 112 3.60 -13.70 -12.05
C VAL A 112 4.95 -14.34 -11.78
N LYS A 113 5.09 -14.96 -10.61
CA LYS A 113 6.37 -15.43 -10.05
C LYS A 113 7.13 -16.42 -10.95
N LEU A 114 6.41 -17.25 -11.70
CA LEU A 114 6.98 -18.27 -12.59
C LEU A 114 7.39 -17.75 -13.96
N LEU A 115 7.02 -16.53 -14.32
CA LEU A 115 7.38 -15.91 -15.58
C LEU A 115 8.67 -15.09 -15.45
N SER A 116 9.35 -14.89 -16.58
CA SER A 116 10.55 -14.07 -16.64
C SER A 116 10.25 -12.59 -16.32
N VAL A 117 11.29 -11.83 -16.03
CA VAL A 117 11.20 -10.37 -15.86
C VAL A 117 10.64 -9.73 -17.14
N THR A 118 11.14 -10.11 -18.32
CA THR A 118 10.62 -9.63 -19.62
C THR A 118 9.13 -9.91 -19.77
N ASP A 119 8.68 -11.14 -19.48
CA ASP A 119 7.27 -11.50 -19.61
C ASP A 119 6.38 -10.70 -18.65
N ASN A 120 6.86 -10.43 -17.43
CA ASN A 120 6.13 -9.60 -16.45
C ASN A 120 6.03 -8.15 -16.94
N ILE A 121 7.11 -7.56 -17.43
CA ILE A 121 7.11 -6.17 -17.94
C ILE A 121 6.12 -6.02 -19.10
N PHE A 122 6.14 -6.93 -20.07
CA PHE A 122 5.31 -6.83 -21.28
C PHE A 122 3.97 -7.57 -21.19
N MET A 123 3.58 -8.01 -20.00
CA MET A 123 2.29 -8.68 -19.81
C MET A 123 1.11 -7.78 -20.20
N GLY A 124 0.31 -8.26 -21.17
CA GLY A 124 -0.88 -7.57 -21.66
C GLY A 124 -0.63 -6.50 -22.74
N HIS A 125 0.66 -6.28 -23.14
CA HIS A 125 1.03 -5.39 -24.25
C HIS A 125 2.28 -5.88 -24.99
N THR A 126 2.34 -7.19 -25.27
CA THR A 126 3.46 -7.87 -25.91
C THR A 126 3.80 -7.27 -27.26
N ILE A 127 5.11 -7.16 -27.55
CA ILE A 127 5.61 -6.70 -28.85
C ILE A 127 5.56 -7.87 -29.85
N ARG A 128 5.03 -7.60 -31.03
CA ARG A 128 4.88 -8.62 -32.09
C ARG A 128 5.67 -8.25 -33.33
N LYS A 129 6.23 -9.28 -33.99
CA LYS A 129 6.82 -9.19 -35.31
C LYS A 129 5.74 -9.01 -36.38
N LYS A 130 6.13 -8.60 -37.59
CA LYS A 130 5.20 -8.43 -38.71
C LYS A 130 4.40 -9.70 -39.07
N ASN A 131 4.91 -10.87 -38.74
CA ASN A 131 4.24 -12.17 -38.95
C ASN A 131 3.30 -12.57 -37.79
N GLY A 132 3.08 -11.69 -36.79
CA GLY A 132 2.19 -11.91 -35.63
C GLY A 132 2.81 -12.67 -34.46
N LEU A 133 4.00 -13.26 -34.62
CA LEU A 133 4.73 -13.94 -33.53
C LEU A 133 5.28 -12.92 -32.52
N LEU A 134 5.50 -13.36 -31.28
CA LEU A 134 6.12 -12.52 -30.23
C LEU A 134 7.57 -12.19 -30.63
N ASP A 135 7.96 -10.95 -30.40
CA ASP A 135 9.32 -10.45 -30.61
C ASP A 135 10.09 -10.38 -29.28
N TYR A 136 10.48 -11.56 -28.77
CA TYR A 136 11.22 -11.64 -27.53
C TYR A 136 12.52 -10.86 -27.55
N ALA A 137 13.27 -10.90 -28.68
CA ALA A 137 14.53 -10.16 -28.78
C ALA A 137 14.34 -8.66 -28.52
N ARG A 138 13.28 -8.08 -29.07
CA ARG A 138 12.94 -6.68 -28.86
C ARG A 138 12.41 -6.43 -27.45
N MET A 139 11.54 -7.28 -26.92
CA MET A 139 11.06 -7.16 -25.53
C MET A 139 12.21 -7.24 -24.53
N ASP A 140 13.15 -8.16 -24.69
CA ASP A 140 14.34 -8.28 -23.83
C ASP A 140 15.22 -7.04 -23.89
N GLN A 141 15.43 -6.49 -25.07
CA GLN A 141 16.20 -5.28 -25.26
C GLN A 141 15.53 -4.09 -24.56
N GLU A 142 14.23 -3.90 -24.76
CA GLU A 142 13.48 -2.81 -24.13
C GLU A 142 13.40 -3.00 -22.61
N ALA A 143 13.24 -4.23 -22.10
CA ALA A 143 13.27 -4.54 -20.68
C ALA A 143 14.60 -4.14 -20.02
N ARG A 144 15.73 -4.46 -20.66
CA ARG A 144 17.06 -4.04 -20.18
C ARG A 144 17.18 -2.54 -20.11
N ILE A 145 16.79 -1.82 -21.18
CA ILE A 145 16.84 -0.34 -21.21
C ILE A 145 16.01 0.24 -20.07
N LEU A 146 14.83 -0.32 -19.78
CA LEU A 146 13.98 0.16 -18.69
C LEU A 146 14.59 -0.08 -17.33
N LEU A 147 15.16 -1.28 -17.08
CA LEU A 147 15.81 -1.62 -15.82
C LEU A 147 17.10 -0.80 -15.62
N ASP A 148 17.90 -0.62 -16.67
CA ASP A 148 19.09 0.27 -16.63
C ASP A 148 18.69 1.70 -16.26
N ALA A 149 17.61 2.21 -16.86
CA ALA A 149 17.08 3.55 -16.58
C ALA A 149 16.55 3.71 -15.16
N LEU A 150 16.19 2.59 -14.49
CA LEU A 150 15.80 2.53 -13.08
C LEU A 150 16.98 2.27 -12.13
N GLY A 151 18.21 2.12 -12.66
CA GLY A 151 19.42 1.90 -11.88
C GLY A 151 19.70 0.43 -11.52
N HIS A 152 19.08 -0.52 -12.23
CA HIS A 152 19.19 -1.97 -11.98
C HIS A 152 19.72 -2.77 -13.18
N PRO A 153 20.92 -2.43 -13.71
CA PRO A 153 21.52 -3.14 -14.84
C PRO A 153 21.91 -4.60 -14.52
N GLU A 154 22.01 -4.92 -13.21
CA GLU A 154 22.36 -6.26 -12.74
C GLU A 154 21.23 -7.28 -12.89
N VAL A 155 19.99 -6.84 -13.13
CA VAL A 155 18.84 -7.74 -13.23
C VAL A 155 18.83 -8.43 -14.59
N ASP A 156 19.01 -9.77 -14.57
CA ASP A 156 18.83 -10.58 -15.79
C ASP A 156 17.35 -10.69 -16.13
N VAL A 157 17.00 -10.19 -17.32
CA VAL A 157 15.62 -10.13 -17.82
C VAL A 157 14.98 -11.52 -18.05
N HIS A 158 15.79 -12.58 -18.11
CA HIS A 158 15.32 -13.96 -18.23
C HIS A 158 15.07 -14.65 -16.88
N THR A 159 15.47 -14.03 -15.77
CA THR A 159 15.24 -14.56 -14.44
C THR A 159 13.74 -14.63 -14.16
N GLU A 160 13.28 -15.74 -13.55
CA GLU A 160 11.92 -15.82 -13.00
C GLU A 160 11.72 -14.74 -11.95
N ALA A 161 10.71 -13.89 -12.11
CA ALA A 161 10.50 -12.74 -11.24
C ALA A 161 10.30 -13.12 -9.77
N GLY A 162 9.78 -14.31 -9.48
CA GLY A 162 9.64 -14.83 -8.12
C GLY A 162 10.94 -15.13 -7.38
N LYS A 163 12.08 -15.20 -8.09
CA LYS A 163 13.42 -15.39 -7.48
C LYS A 163 14.07 -14.08 -7.05
N LEU A 164 13.51 -12.95 -7.48
CA LEU A 164 13.98 -11.63 -7.11
C LEU A 164 13.51 -11.27 -5.69
N GLY A 165 14.30 -10.47 -4.98
CA GLY A 165 13.86 -9.81 -3.73
C GLY A 165 12.69 -8.85 -3.99
N MET A 166 11.94 -8.51 -2.92
CA MET A 166 10.73 -7.68 -3.03
C MET A 166 11.01 -6.32 -3.69
N GLY A 167 12.12 -5.66 -3.34
CA GLY A 167 12.49 -4.38 -3.94
C GLY A 167 12.70 -4.48 -5.46
N LEU A 168 13.36 -5.53 -5.94
CA LEU A 168 13.55 -5.74 -7.38
C LEU A 168 12.25 -6.13 -8.09
N GLN A 169 11.37 -6.91 -7.45
CA GLN A 169 10.04 -7.18 -7.99
C GLN A 169 9.24 -5.88 -8.19
N GLN A 170 9.38 -4.94 -7.27
CA GLN A 170 8.76 -3.63 -7.39
C GLN A 170 9.34 -2.80 -8.55
N MET A 171 10.67 -2.87 -8.76
CA MET A 171 11.29 -2.24 -9.93
C MET A 171 10.77 -2.84 -11.25
N VAL A 172 10.48 -4.13 -11.29
CA VAL A 172 9.84 -4.78 -12.45
C VAL A 172 8.43 -4.22 -12.71
N GLU A 173 7.62 -4.00 -11.66
CA GLU A 173 6.30 -3.36 -11.80
C GLU A 173 6.41 -1.89 -12.27
N ILE A 174 7.39 -1.14 -11.78
CA ILE A 174 7.66 0.23 -12.27
C ILE A 174 8.12 0.20 -13.73
N ALA A 175 9.01 -0.73 -14.11
CA ALA A 175 9.43 -0.90 -15.49
C ALA A 175 8.25 -1.23 -16.42
N LYS A 176 7.30 -2.05 -15.95
CA LYS A 176 6.04 -2.32 -16.66
C LYS A 176 5.21 -1.05 -16.85
N CYS A 177 5.09 -0.18 -15.82
CA CYS A 177 4.39 1.10 -15.98
C CYS A 177 5.06 1.99 -17.03
N LEU A 178 6.40 2.01 -17.06
CA LEU A 178 7.18 2.79 -18.04
C LEU A 178 7.03 2.22 -19.46
N SER A 179 7.00 0.90 -19.65
CA SER A 179 6.81 0.25 -20.95
C SER A 179 5.44 0.58 -21.57
N LEU A 180 4.46 0.96 -20.75
CA LEU A 180 3.15 1.47 -21.16
C LEU A 180 3.14 2.97 -21.48
N ASN A 181 4.31 3.65 -21.47
CA ASN A 181 4.44 5.10 -21.65
C ASN A 181 3.59 5.91 -20.63
N ALA A 182 3.47 5.42 -19.41
CA ALA A 182 2.72 6.08 -18.35
C ALA A 182 3.19 7.53 -18.15
N LYS A 183 2.24 8.43 -17.97
CA LYS A 183 2.46 9.85 -17.66
C LYS A 183 2.07 10.16 -16.22
N LEU A 184 1.22 9.33 -15.64
CA LEU A 184 0.93 9.26 -14.22
C LEU A 184 1.13 7.83 -13.73
N ILE A 185 1.97 7.66 -12.73
CA ILE A 185 2.13 6.38 -12.01
C ILE A 185 1.52 6.53 -10.63
N ILE A 186 0.52 5.72 -10.34
CA ILE A 186 -0.07 5.61 -9.00
C ILE A 186 0.72 4.56 -8.24
N MET A 187 1.17 4.87 -7.03
CA MET A 187 1.89 3.96 -6.13
C MET A 187 1.09 3.81 -4.83
N ASP A 188 0.44 2.66 -4.66
CA ASP A 188 -0.42 2.38 -3.50
C ASP A 188 0.37 1.65 -2.42
N GLU A 189 0.77 2.36 -1.36
CA GLU A 189 1.58 1.91 -0.23
C GLU A 189 2.85 1.13 -0.65
N PRO A 190 3.69 1.70 -1.52
CA PRO A 190 4.77 0.94 -2.17
C PRO A 190 5.88 0.51 -1.21
N THR A 191 5.95 1.06 -0.01
CA THR A 191 7.02 0.79 0.98
C THR A 191 6.61 -0.22 2.05
N SER A 192 5.36 -0.70 2.04
CA SER A 192 4.79 -1.47 3.15
C SER A 192 5.50 -2.81 3.43
N SER A 193 6.13 -3.41 2.41
CA SER A 193 6.83 -4.71 2.48
C SER A 193 8.34 -4.61 2.27
N LEU A 194 8.90 -3.40 2.24
CA LEU A 194 10.31 -3.15 1.94
C LEU A 194 11.13 -2.91 3.21
N GLY A 195 12.39 -3.31 3.19
CA GLY A 195 13.38 -2.93 4.18
C GLY A 195 13.89 -1.49 3.95
N GLU A 196 14.55 -0.89 4.95
CA GLU A 196 14.99 0.52 4.90
C GLU A 196 15.83 0.86 3.66
N ARG A 197 16.77 -0.01 3.27
CA ARG A 197 17.60 0.20 2.06
C ARG A 197 16.78 0.17 0.77
N GLU A 198 15.81 -0.74 0.69
CA GLU A 198 14.92 -0.85 -0.48
C GLU A 198 13.99 0.37 -0.56
N VAL A 199 13.52 0.89 0.57
CA VAL A 199 12.75 2.14 0.65
C VAL A 199 13.56 3.31 0.10
N GLU A 200 14.81 3.47 0.53
CA GLU A 200 15.70 4.54 0.04
C GLU A 200 15.93 4.45 -1.47
N GLN A 201 16.16 3.25 -2.01
CA GLN A 201 16.29 3.01 -3.45
C GLN A 201 15.01 3.38 -4.21
N LEU A 202 13.85 2.98 -3.68
CA LEU A 202 12.56 3.35 -4.26
C LEU A 202 12.36 4.87 -4.29
N MET A 203 12.68 5.57 -3.18
CA MET A 203 12.57 7.03 -3.12
C MET A 203 13.46 7.74 -4.16
N GLN A 204 14.68 7.24 -4.35
CA GLN A 204 15.59 7.75 -5.40
C GLN A 204 15.01 7.50 -6.79
N THR A 205 14.46 6.31 -7.04
CA THR A 205 13.80 5.97 -8.30
C THR A 205 12.63 6.90 -8.58
N VAL A 206 11.78 7.16 -7.58
CA VAL A 206 10.61 8.05 -7.71
C VAL A 206 11.05 9.48 -8.03
N ARG A 207 12.10 10.01 -7.39
CA ARG A 207 12.68 11.32 -7.73
C ARG A 207 13.18 11.36 -9.18
N GLY A 208 13.88 10.32 -9.62
CA GLY A 208 14.35 10.22 -11.00
C GLY A 208 13.23 10.14 -12.04
N LEU A 209 12.08 9.56 -11.70
CA LEU A 209 10.89 9.55 -12.56
C LEU A 209 10.27 10.95 -12.68
N LYS A 210 10.19 11.69 -11.56
CA LYS A 210 9.75 13.08 -11.54
C LYS A 210 10.63 13.96 -12.46
N GLU A 211 11.95 13.83 -12.36
CA GLU A 211 12.90 14.57 -13.22
C GLU A 211 12.69 14.31 -14.71
N LYS A 212 12.21 13.11 -15.06
CA LYS A 212 11.80 12.74 -16.42
C LYS A 212 10.41 13.25 -16.81
N GLY A 213 9.76 14.05 -15.94
CA GLY A 213 8.44 14.65 -16.18
C GLY A 213 7.26 13.70 -15.98
N ILE A 214 7.47 12.54 -15.33
CA ILE A 214 6.39 11.62 -14.98
C ILE A 214 5.76 12.09 -13.66
N ALA A 215 4.44 12.26 -13.67
CA ALA A 215 3.70 12.56 -12.46
C ALA A 215 3.49 11.29 -11.61
N ILE A 216 3.49 11.45 -10.30
CA ILE A 216 3.34 10.33 -9.37
C ILE A 216 2.26 10.66 -8.35
N LEU A 217 1.27 9.77 -8.20
CA LEU A 217 0.36 9.78 -7.07
C LEU A 217 0.86 8.78 -6.03
N PHE A 218 1.47 9.31 -4.98
CA PHE A 218 2.10 8.52 -3.93
C PHE A 218 1.16 8.37 -2.74
N VAL A 219 0.70 7.15 -2.49
CA VAL A 219 -0.19 6.84 -1.37
C VAL A 219 0.62 6.17 -0.27
N SER A 220 0.68 6.79 0.88
CA SER A 220 1.36 6.24 2.06
C SER A 220 0.58 6.59 3.32
N HIS A 221 0.72 5.78 4.35
CA HIS A 221 0.27 6.07 5.71
C HIS A 221 1.43 6.53 6.62
N LYS A 222 2.66 6.55 6.09
CA LYS A 222 3.85 7.04 6.80
C LYS A 222 4.10 8.51 6.43
N LEU A 223 3.97 9.37 7.41
CA LEU A 223 4.10 10.82 7.21
C LEU A 223 5.50 11.21 6.75
N GLU A 224 6.53 10.55 7.29
CA GLU A 224 7.92 10.81 6.97
C GLU A 224 8.18 10.67 5.46
N GLU A 225 7.59 9.64 4.83
CA GLU A 225 7.71 9.41 3.40
C GLU A 225 7.08 10.54 2.57
N LEU A 226 5.94 11.07 3.01
CA LEU A 226 5.27 12.18 2.33
C LEU A 226 6.06 13.48 2.45
N PHE A 227 6.56 13.80 3.65
CA PHE A 227 7.38 14.99 3.86
C PHE A 227 8.71 14.95 3.11
N GLU A 228 9.29 13.76 2.93
CA GLU A 228 10.55 13.59 2.21
C GLU A 228 10.38 13.67 0.69
N LEU A 229 9.24 13.21 0.16
CA LEU A 229 9.11 12.92 -1.27
C LEU A 229 8.14 13.84 -2.02
N CYS A 230 7.01 14.21 -1.38
CA CYS A 230 5.91 14.86 -2.07
C CYS A 230 6.08 16.37 -2.21
N ASP A 231 5.60 16.92 -3.31
CA ASP A 231 5.50 18.38 -3.52
C ASP A 231 4.24 18.93 -2.86
N ARG A 232 3.12 18.26 -3.10
CA ARG A 232 1.79 18.60 -2.57
C ARG A 232 1.15 17.35 -1.99
N VAL A 233 0.19 17.56 -1.11
CA VAL A 233 -0.57 16.46 -0.51
C VAL A 233 -2.06 16.77 -0.51
N THR A 234 -2.87 15.77 -0.84
CA THR A 234 -4.32 15.78 -0.66
C THR A 234 -4.70 14.92 0.52
N VAL A 235 -5.46 15.49 1.43
CA VAL A 235 -6.04 14.77 2.58
C VAL A 235 -7.46 14.34 2.24
N ILE A 236 -7.72 13.03 2.40
CA ILE A 236 -9.05 12.45 2.24
C ILE A 236 -9.52 11.88 3.58
N ARG A 237 -10.78 12.13 3.94
CA ARG A 237 -11.43 11.60 5.14
C ARG A 237 -12.90 11.30 4.85
N ASP A 238 -13.37 10.11 5.25
CA ASP A 238 -14.76 9.66 5.09
C ASP A 238 -15.28 9.76 3.63
N GLY A 239 -14.39 9.56 2.66
CA GLY A 239 -14.69 9.65 1.23
C GLY A 239 -14.75 11.07 0.67
N GLU A 240 -14.43 12.08 1.45
CA GLU A 240 -14.48 13.50 1.07
C GLU A 240 -13.07 14.10 0.98
N HIS A 241 -12.91 15.07 0.08
CA HIS A 241 -11.73 15.91 0.00
C HIS A 241 -11.73 16.89 1.19
N ILE A 242 -10.68 16.88 1.99
CA ILE A 242 -10.52 17.79 3.12
C ILE A 242 -9.72 19.03 2.72
N CYS A 243 -8.52 18.81 2.20
CA CYS A 243 -7.65 19.89 1.72
C CYS A 243 -6.59 19.33 0.76
N THR A 244 -6.02 20.24 -0.04
CA THR A 244 -4.83 20.02 -0.85
C THR A 244 -3.93 21.24 -0.73
N ASP A 245 -2.67 21.04 -0.36
CA ASP A 245 -1.69 22.13 -0.27
C ASP A 245 -0.27 21.59 -0.53
N ASP A 246 0.69 22.53 -0.67
CA ASP A 246 2.12 22.20 -0.72
C ASP A 246 2.52 21.53 0.61
N ILE A 247 3.32 20.48 0.53
CA ILE A 247 3.70 19.70 1.73
C ILE A 247 4.41 20.55 2.78
N GLY A 248 5.18 21.57 2.34
CA GLY A 248 5.87 22.50 3.22
C GLY A 248 4.96 23.38 4.08
N ASN A 249 3.67 23.46 3.76
CA ASN A 249 2.68 24.22 4.54
C ASN A 249 2.09 23.40 5.69
N PHE A 250 2.42 22.10 5.77
CA PHE A 250 1.95 21.22 6.85
C PHE A 250 3.05 20.95 7.88
N THR A 251 2.62 20.73 9.12
CA THR A 251 3.39 20.05 10.15
C THR A 251 2.82 18.64 10.34
N ASN A 252 3.55 17.75 11.01
CA ASN A 252 3.05 16.43 11.36
C ASN A 252 1.69 16.52 12.08
N GLU A 253 1.57 17.45 13.05
CA GLU A 253 0.37 17.64 13.83
C GLU A 253 -0.80 18.14 13.00
N SER A 254 -0.56 19.13 12.12
CA SER A 254 -1.62 19.69 11.26
C SER A 254 -2.11 18.67 10.23
N LEU A 255 -1.21 17.84 9.68
CA LEU A 255 -1.56 16.81 8.72
C LEU A 255 -2.38 15.69 9.41
N ILE A 256 -1.97 15.23 10.60
CA ILE A 256 -2.73 14.27 11.39
C ILE A 256 -4.11 14.83 11.76
N GLN A 257 -4.16 16.09 12.19
CA GLN A 257 -5.44 16.74 12.53
C GLN A 257 -6.39 16.79 11.32
N ALA A 258 -5.88 17.10 10.12
CA ALA A 258 -6.68 17.08 8.90
C ALA A 258 -7.20 15.68 8.59
N MET A 259 -6.39 14.64 8.77
CA MET A 259 -6.76 13.23 8.55
C MET A 259 -7.82 12.73 9.51
N VAL A 260 -7.65 13.00 10.81
CA VAL A 260 -8.48 12.44 11.89
C VAL A 260 -9.68 13.34 12.21
N GLY A 261 -9.58 14.66 11.96
CA GLY A 261 -10.64 15.64 12.19
C GLY A 261 -10.83 16.06 13.64
N ARG A 262 -9.96 15.64 14.55
CA ARG A 262 -9.98 16.00 15.98
C ARG A 262 -8.56 16.22 16.49
N SER A 263 -8.41 16.96 17.60
CA SER A 263 -7.11 17.20 18.22
C SER A 263 -6.48 15.90 18.73
N LEU A 264 -5.15 15.81 18.65
CA LEU A 264 -4.37 14.63 19.09
C LEU A 264 -4.51 14.31 20.59
N ASP A 265 -4.92 15.30 21.41
CA ASP A 265 -4.94 15.18 22.87
C ASP A 265 -5.82 14.04 23.41
N ASN A 266 -6.69 13.44 22.57
CA ASN A 266 -7.60 12.36 22.95
C ASN A 266 -7.63 11.16 22.01
N LEU A 267 -6.64 10.99 21.12
CA LEU A 267 -6.64 9.88 20.16
C LEU A 267 -6.58 8.50 20.85
N TYR A 268 -5.83 8.41 21.94
CA TYR A 268 -5.65 7.19 22.71
C TYR A 268 -5.69 7.51 24.21
N PRO A 269 -6.88 7.70 24.81
CA PRO A 269 -6.98 7.88 26.25
C PRO A 269 -6.43 6.61 26.91
N LYS A 270 -5.24 6.74 27.51
CA LYS A 270 -4.60 5.62 28.19
C LYS A 270 -5.09 5.59 29.63
N GLU A 271 -5.96 4.63 29.93
CA GLU A 271 -6.27 4.27 31.30
C GLU A 271 -5.23 3.27 31.82
N PHE A 272 -4.50 3.66 32.84
CA PHE A 272 -3.56 2.76 33.50
C PHE A 272 -4.32 1.78 34.40
N GLY A 273 -4.63 0.61 33.87
CA GLY A 273 -5.19 -0.48 34.67
C GLY A 273 -4.16 -1.06 35.66
N THR A 274 -4.64 -1.65 36.74
CA THR A 274 -3.78 -2.39 37.67
C THR A 274 -3.27 -3.66 37.02
N LYS A 275 -1.94 -3.85 37.08
CA LYS A 275 -1.27 -5.05 36.57
C LYS A 275 -1.72 -6.29 37.35
N GLY A 276 -2.36 -7.22 36.70
CA GLY A 276 -2.81 -8.48 37.25
C GLY A 276 -1.67 -9.50 37.46
N PRO A 277 -1.98 -10.75 37.86
CA PRO A 277 -0.99 -11.81 37.96
C PRO A 277 -0.41 -12.16 36.57
N VAL A 278 0.75 -12.85 36.58
CA VAL A 278 1.36 -13.40 35.35
C VAL A 278 0.38 -14.37 34.72
N PHE A 279 -0.09 -14.04 33.50
CA PHE A 279 -0.98 -14.90 32.74
C PHE A 279 -0.20 -15.88 31.86
N LEU A 280 0.82 -15.36 31.11
CA LEU A 280 1.68 -16.15 30.26
C LEU A 280 3.13 -15.85 30.56
N GLU A 281 3.95 -16.88 30.67
CA GLU A 281 5.41 -16.78 30.80
C GLU A 281 6.07 -17.71 29.79
N ALA A 282 6.91 -17.14 28.98
CA ALA A 282 7.81 -17.84 28.05
C ALA A 282 9.22 -17.84 28.63
N ARG A 283 9.91 -18.98 28.63
CA ARG A 283 11.28 -19.12 29.12
C ARG A 283 12.14 -19.82 28.10
N ASN A 284 13.22 -19.14 27.71
CA ASN A 284 14.31 -19.65 26.86
C ASN A 284 13.78 -20.36 25.59
N LEU A 285 12.82 -19.72 24.89
CA LEU A 285 12.26 -20.27 23.66
C LEU A 285 13.32 -20.25 22.57
N ASN A 286 13.57 -21.40 21.95
CA ASN A 286 14.46 -21.55 20.81
C ASN A 286 13.77 -22.26 19.67
N SER A 287 14.01 -21.82 18.45
CA SER A 287 13.61 -22.48 17.21
C SER A 287 14.69 -22.28 16.16
N ALA A 288 15.06 -23.34 15.45
CA ALA A 288 16.23 -23.39 14.57
C ALA A 288 16.29 -22.22 13.58
N GLY A 289 17.35 -21.41 13.73
CA GLY A 289 17.65 -20.28 12.84
C GLY A 289 16.81 -19.00 13.06
N VAL A 290 15.76 -19.03 13.89
CA VAL A 290 14.78 -17.94 14.00
C VAL A 290 14.70 -17.37 15.44
N LEU A 291 14.47 -18.22 16.45
CA LEU A 291 14.36 -17.78 17.84
C LEU A 291 15.60 -18.19 18.63
N ARG A 292 16.13 -17.26 19.43
CA ARG A 292 17.30 -17.49 20.27
C ARG A 292 17.04 -16.96 21.68
N ASP A 293 16.80 -17.88 22.60
CA ASP A 293 16.66 -17.59 24.04
C ASP A 293 15.59 -16.53 24.38
N VAL A 294 14.44 -16.59 23.72
CA VAL A 294 13.37 -15.61 23.91
C VAL A 294 12.62 -15.88 25.21
N SER A 295 12.64 -14.90 26.11
CA SER A 295 11.96 -14.99 27.42
C SER A 295 11.19 -13.72 27.73
N PHE A 296 9.93 -13.87 28.20
CA PHE A 296 9.10 -12.73 28.62
C PHE A 296 7.91 -13.18 29.48
N LYS A 297 7.24 -12.19 30.08
CA LYS A 297 6.02 -12.38 30.86
C LYS A 297 4.93 -11.43 30.39
N ALA A 298 3.73 -11.95 30.22
CA ALA A 298 2.52 -11.14 30.00
C ALA A 298 1.60 -11.27 31.21
N TYR A 299 1.05 -10.15 31.64
CA TYR A 299 0.23 -10.05 32.86
C TYR A 299 -1.24 -9.86 32.48
N GLY A 300 -2.12 -10.34 33.33
CA GLY A 300 -3.55 -10.11 33.18
C GLY A 300 -3.89 -8.63 33.15
N GLY A 301 -4.74 -8.20 32.22
CA GLY A 301 -5.12 -6.79 32.03
C GLY A 301 -4.04 -5.89 31.42
N GLN A 302 -2.90 -6.44 30.99
CA GLN A 302 -1.81 -5.69 30.36
C GLN A 302 -1.81 -5.88 28.84
N VAL A 303 -1.55 -4.80 28.10
CA VAL A 303 -1.13 -4.88 26.69
C VAL A 303 0.40 -4.91 26.66
N LEU A 304 0.98 -6.03 26.25
CA LEU A 304 2.43 -6.21 26.07
C LEU A 304 2.79 -5.95 24.61
N GLY A 305 3.60 -4.92 24.36
CA GLY A 305 4.10 -4.61 23.01
C GLY A 305 5.39 -5.35 22.68
N PHE A 306 5.48 -5.88 21.44
CA PHE A 306 6.70 -6.40 20.86
C PHE A 306 7.18 -5.46 19.77
N ALA A 307 8.34 -4.84 19.96
CA ALA A 307 8.97 -3.96 18.98
C ALA A 307 10.23 -4.62 18.38
N GLY A 308 10.49 -4.33 17.11
CA GLY A 308 11.67 -4.81 16.39
C GLY A 308 11.57 -4.57 14.90
N LEU A 309 12.68 -4.64 14.19
CA LEU A 309 12.75 -4.52 12.74
C LEU A 309 12.11 -5.72 12.03
N VAL A 310 11.90 -5.60 10.73
CA VAL A 310 11.47 -6.74 9.87
C VAL A 310 12.52 -7.86 10.00
N GLY A 311 12.05 -9.09 10.22
CA GLY A 311 12.94 -10.24 10.43
C GLY A 311 13.48 -10.39 11.87
N ALA A 312 13.05 -9.56 12.84
CA ALA A 312 13.47 -9.68 14.24
C ALA A 312 12.85 -10.89 15.00
N GLY A 313 12.03 -11.69 14.34
CA GLY A 313 11.44 -12.90 14.96
C GLY A 313 10.15 -12.65 15.77
N ARG A 314 9.50 -11.48 15.62
CA ARG A 314 8.24 -11.15 16.34
C ARG A 314 7.11 -12.09 16.00
N THR A 315 6.81 -12.23 14.71
CA THR A 315 5.73 -13.09 14.20
C THR A 315 6.02 -14.55 14.51
N GLU A 316 7.27 -14.99 14.35
CA GLU A 316 7.73 -16.34 14.61
C GLU A 316 7.60 -16.69 16.11
N THR A 317 7.88 -15.75 17.00
CA THR A 317 7.65 -15.92 18.44
C THR A 317 6.18 -16.16 18.74
N MET A 318 5.27 -15.39 18.17
CA MET A 318 3.83 -15.56 18.37
C MET A 318 3.31 -16.87 17.76
N ARG A 319 3.80 -17.25 16.58
CA ARG A 319 3.46 -18.51 15.91
C ARG A 319 3.93 -19.73 16.72
N ALA A 320 5.14 -19.67 17.27
CA ALA A 320 5.66 -20.72 18.14
C ALA A 320 4.86 -20.87 19.44
N LEU A 321 4.47 -19.76 20.07
CA LEU A 321 3.56 -19.76 21.25
C LEU A 321 2.18 -20.33 20.95
N PHE A 322 1.69 -20.10 19.74
CA PHE A 322 0.39 -20.64 19.29
C PHE A 322 0.50 -22.09 18.80
N GLY A 323 1.72 -22.64 18.68
CA GLY A 323 1.96 -23.99 18.19
C GLY A 323 1.75 -24.17 16.69
N ALA A 324 1.81 -23.06 15.92
CA ALA A 324 1.82 -23.07 14.46
C ALA A 324 3.20 -23.46 13.92
N ASP A 325 4.26 -23.04 14.61
CA ASP A 325 5.64 -23.42 14.33
C ASP A 325 6.24 -24.22 15.49
N PRO A 326 7.13 -25.21 15.24
CA PRO A 326 7.71 -26.02 16.29
C PRO A 326 8.75 -25.22 17.11
N LEU A 327 8.82 -25.54 18.41
CA LEU A 327 9.91 -25.12 19.29
C LEU A 327 10.91 -26.27 19.45
N ASP A 328 12.20 -25.96 19.35
CA ASP A 328 13.27 -26.91 19.61
C ASP A 328 13.50 -27.08 21.10
N SER A 329 13.42 -25.97 21.87
CA SER A 329 13.55 -25.96 23.32
C SER A 329 12.88 -24.75 23.94
N GLY A 330 12.73 -24.77 25.26
CA GLY A 330 12.10 -23.73 26.05
C GLY A 330 10.85 -24.20 26.76
N GLU A 331 10.25 -23.33 27.54
CA GLU A 331 9.09 -23.65 28.37
C GLU A 331 8.05 -22.56 28.29
N ILE A 332 6.78 -22.97 28.23
CA ILE A 332 5.62 -22.08 28.24
C ILE A 332 4.82 -22.35 29.50
N TYR A 333 4.47 -21.30 30.23
CA TYR A 333 3.62 -21.37 31.41
C TYR A 333 2.39 -20.52 31.18
N ILE A 334 1.20 -21.05 31.51
CA ILE A 334 -0.06 -20.32 31.53
C ILE A 334 -0.61 -20.38 32.94
N GLN A 335 -0.85 -19.23 33.56
CA GLN A 335 -1.28 -19.09 34.95
C GLN A 335 -0.41 -19.90 35.94
N GLY A 336 0.90 -19.88 35.72
CA GLY A 336 1.88 -20.59 36.55
C GLY A 336 2.00 -22.07 36.28
N GLN A 337 1.18 -22.67 35.42
CA GLN A 337 1.26 -24.08 35.06
C GLN A 337 2.05 -24.26 33.77
N LYS A 338 3.06 -25.15 33.78
CA LYS A 338 3.77 -25.53 32.58
C LYS A 338 2.81 -26.22 31.59
N VAL A 339 2.80 -25.75 30.35
CA VAL A 339 1.97 -26.29 29.28
C VAL A 339 2.82 -26.75 28.12
N ASN A 340 2.34 -27.76 27.41
CA ASN A 340 2.97 -28.23 26.17
C ASN A 340 2.01 -27.90 25.02
N ILE A 341 2.40 -26.94 24.19
CA ILE A 341 1.65 -26.48 23.01
C ILE A 341 2.41 -27.00 21.79
N ARG A 342 1.83 -27.96 21.08
CA ARG A 342 2.38 -28.57 19.87
C ARG A 342 1.55 -28.30 18.63
N SER A 343 0.38 -27.71 18.82
CA SER A 343 -0.54 -27.38 17.73
C SER A 343 -1.40 -26.18 18.10
N PRO A 344 -2.00 -25.48 17.13
CA PRO A 344 -3.00 -24.44 17.37
C PRO A 344 -4.17 -24.90 18.23
N LYS A 345 -4.60 -26.17 18.09
CA LYS A 345 -5.66 -26.76 18.93
C LYS A 345 -5.31 -26.81 20.41
N ASP A 346 -4.02 -27.04 20.73
CA ASP A 346 -3.56 -27.03 22.13
C ASP A 346 -3.60 -25.64 22.72
N ALA A 347 -3.18 -24.64 21.94
CA ALA A 347 -3.24 -23.22 22.33
C ALA A 347 -4.69 -22.75 22.56
N ILE A 348 -5.61 -23.07 21.65
CA ILE A 348 -7.04 -22.73 21.77
C ILE A 348 -7.65 -23.37 23.04
N ARG A 349 -7.34 -24.64 23.34
CA ARG A 349 -7.79 -25.29 24.57
C ARG A 349 -7.27 -24.60 25.84
N LYS A 350 -6.12 -23.91 25.74
CA LYS A 350 -5.53 -23.12 26.82
C LYS A 350 -5.99 -21.64 26.78
N LYS A 351 -6.98 -21.33 25.93
CA LYS A 351 -7.55 -19.98 25.74
C LYS A 351 -6.52 -18.96 25.23
N VAL A 352 -5.57 -19.42 24.43
CA VAL A 352 -4.66 -18.57 23.65
C VAL A 352 -5.17 -18.52 22.22
N ALA A 353 -5.38 -17.32 21.70
CA ALA A 353 -5.76 -17.07 20.31
C ALA A 353 -4.64 -16.28 19.62
N PHE A 354 -4.54 -16.46 18.31
CA PHE A 354 -3.58 -15.76 17.46
C PHE A 354 -4.29 -15.07 16.31
N LEU A 355 -4.16 -13.75 16.21
CA LEU A 355 -4.61 -12.97 15.07
C LEU A 355 -3.40 -12.70 14.18
N THR A 356 -3.38 -13.33 13.00
CA THR A 356 -2.24 -13.23 12.07
C THR A 356 -2.24 -11.91 11.31
N GLU A 357 -1.05 -11.46 10.92
CA GLU A 357 -0.84 -10.34 9.99
C GLU A 357 -1.28 -10.72 8.56
N ASP A 358 -0.96 -11.94 8.11
CA ASP A 358 -1.35 -12.47 6.81
C ASP A 358 -2.80 -12.99 6.82
N ARG A 359 -3.73 -12.07 6.56
CA ARG A 359 -5.16 -12.38 6.52
C ARG A 359 -5.52 -13.36 5.42
N LYS A 360 -4.88 -13.26 4.25
CA LYS A 360 -5.25 -14.04 3.05
C LYS A 360 -4.67 -15.45 3.06
N GLY A 361 -3.44 -15.60 3.51
CA GLY A 361 -2.75 -16.90 3.52
C GLY A 361 -2.99 -17.71 4.79
N GLN A 362 -3.25 -17.05 5.92
CA GLN A 362 -3.28 -17.70 7.23
C GLN A 362 -4.55 -17.42 8.06
N GLY A 363 -5.22 -16.28 7.82
CA GLY A 363 -6.29 -15.82 8.69
C GLY A 363 -7.69 -16.20 8.23
N LEU A 364 -7.92 -16.30 6.93
CA LEU A 364 -9.26 -16.45 6.34
C LEU A 364 -9.29 -17.51 5.22
N VAL A 365 -10.37 -18.23 5.11
CA VAL A 365 -10.72 -19.02 3.92
C VAL A 365 -11.52 -18.11 2.99
N LEU A 366 -10.83 -17.42 2.06
CA LEU A 366 -11.40 -16.34 1.23
C LEU A 366 -12.58 -16.79 0.34
N SER A 367 -12.68 -18.07 0.01
CA SER A 367 -13.78 -18.64 -0.77
C SER A 367 -15.04 -18.93 0.07
N GLN A 368 -14.98 -18.79 1.39
CA GLN A 368 -16.10 -19.05 2.30
C GLN A 368 -16.75 -17.73 2.74
N ALA A 369 -18.01 -17.84 3.15
CA ALA A 369 -18.77 -16.72 3.70
C ALA A 369 -18.20 -16.25 5.06
N VAL A 370 -18.54 -15.03 5.47
CA VAL A 370 -18.04 -14.44 6.73
C VAL A 370 -18.51 -15.26 7.94
N ASP A 371 -19.76 -15.69 7.96
CA ASP A 371 -20.32 -16.54 9.04
C ASP A 371 -19.57 -17.87 9.17
N THR A 372 -19.23 -18.49 8.05
CA THR A 372 -18.42 -19.72 8.03
C THR A 372 -17.02 -19.46 8.59
N ASN A 373 -16.36 -18.38 8.20
CA ASN A 373 -15.05 -18.02 8.75
C ASN A 373 -15.09 -17.75 10.26
N LEU A 374 -16.17 -17.14 10.77
CA LEU A 374 -16.32 -16.85 12.20
C LEU A 374 -16.42 -18.12 13.06
N ILE A 375 -16.93 -19.23 12.53
CA ILE A 375 -17.14 -20.48 13.26
C ILE A 375 -16.05 -21.54 13.03
N LEU A 376 -15.04 -21.23 12.19
CA LEU A 376 -13.93 -22.16 11.91
C LEU A 376 -12.93 -22.31 13.07
N ALA A 377 -12.91 -21.39 14.03
CA ALA A 377 -11.98 -21.37 15.15
C ALA A 377 -12.47 -22.13 16.38
#